data_9371f58c7d32a5061d6ccfd3433e848a
#
_entry.id   9371f58c7d32a5061d6ccfd3433e848a
#
_cell.length_a   1.000
_cell.length_b   1.000
_cell.length_c   1.000
_cell.angle_alpha   90.00
_cell.angle_beta   90.00
_cell.angle_gamma   90.00
#
_symmetry.space_group_name_H-M   'P 1'
#
loop_
_entity.id
_entity.type
_entity.pdbx_description
1 polymer ?
#
loop_
_entity_poly.entity_id
_entity_poly.type
_entity_poly.pdbx_seq_one_letter_code
_entity_poly.pdbx_strand_id
1 'polypeptide(L)'
;MECRKIGILGGTFDPIHNAHLLLGESAREQFGLDRIIYIPNNLAHMPNRTEVSSGDIRYQMVKMAISDNPYFTCSRLEIDKPEGTYTYDTIQDLKLMYPGDELYLILGGDSIIGIDTWYRASELLKSCIILAAVREQDDLPALDKKRRELAKIYGADIRLLTFNRMDISGTEIRQRVKTGRSVRYLMPEQCIEFMCIKGLYR
;
A
#
# COMPACT_ATOMS: atom_id res chain seq x y z
N MET A 1 -23.91 -3.27 15.03
CA MET A 1 -23.01 -3.89 14.02
C MET A 1 -21.68 -4.10 14.71
N GLU A 2 -21.05 -5.23 14.52
CA GLU A 2 -19.70 -5.47 15.04
C GLU A 2 -18.70 -4.54 14.34
N CYS A 3 -17.79 -3.93 15.12
CA CYS A 3 -16.73 -3.08 14.60
C CYS A 3 -15.74 -3.94 13.79
N ARG A 4 -15.60 -3.66 12.50
CA ARG A 4 -14.66 -4.38 11.62
C ARG A 4 -13.29 -3.72 11.64
N LYS A 5 -12.26 -4.53 11.45
CA LYS A 5 -10.87 -4.08 11.28
C LYS A 5 -10.50 -4.07 9.80
N ILE A 6 -10.26 -2.91 9.25
CA ILE A 6 -10.00 -2.74 7.81
C ILE A 6 -8.55 -2.28 7.60
N GLY A 7 -7.75 -3.12 6.92
CA GLY A 7 -6.42 -2.76 6.47
C GLY A 7 -6.46 -1.93 5.19
N ILE A 8 -5.61 -0.93 5.10
CA ILE A 8 -5.51 -0.02 3.95
C ILE A 8 -4.09 -0.09 3.43
N LEU A 9 -3.93 -0.56 2.20
CA LEU A 9 -2.64 -0.65 1.53
C LEU A 9 -2.64 0.23 0.29
N GLY A 10 -2.13 1.45 0.46
CA GLY A 10 -1.92 2.39 -0.63
C GLY A 10 -0.61 2.13 -1.38
N GLY A 11 -0.58 2.41 -2.67
CA GLY A 11 0.63 2.28 -3.44
C GLY A 11 0.47 2.66 -4.91
N THR A 12 1.61 2.82 -5.59
CA THR A 12 1.57 3.07 -7.04
C THR A 12 1.08 1.84 -7.81
N PHE A 13 1.51 0.63 -7.38
CA PHE A 13 1.18 -0.65 -8.03
C PHE A 13 1.44 -0.65 -9.53
N ASP A 14 2.64 -0.26 -9.93
CA ASP A 14 3.08 -0.17 -11.33
C ASP A 14 4.30 -1.06 -11.63
N PRO A 15 4.11 -2.39 -11.72
CA PRO A 15 2.90 -3.15 -11.40
C PRO A 15 2.78 -3.54 -9.92
N ILE A 16 1.60 -4.05 -9.55
CA ILE A 16 1.43 -4.85 -8.33
C ILE A 16 2.26 -6.13 -8.44
N HIS A 17 2.79 -6.62 -7.31
CA HIS A 17 3.65 -7.79 -7.27
C HIS A 17 3.48 -8.60 -5.97
N ASN A 18 4.06 -9.80 -5.93
CA ASN A 18 3.83 -10.76 -4.85
C ASN A 18 4.25 -10.23 -3.47
N ALA A 19 5.25 -9.34 -3.38
CA ALA A 19 5.60 -8.70 -2.11
C ALA A 19 4.47 -7.80 -1.56
N HIS A 20 3.68 -7.14 -2.42
CA HIS A 20 2.51 -6.39 -1.97
C HIS A 20 1.40 -7.31 -1.44
N LEU A 21 1.18 -8.45 -2.11
CA LEU A 21 0.17 -9.42 -1.71
C LEU A 21 0.55 -10.07 -0.38
N LEU A 22 1.81 -10.48 -0.23
CA LEU A 22 2.33 -11.05 1.01
C LEU A 22 2.24 -10.05 2.18
N LEU A 23 2.55 -8.77 1.93
CA LEU A 23 2.44 -7.72 2.94
C LEU A 23 0.99 -7.57 3.42
N GLY A 24 0.02 -7.53 2.50
CA GLY A 24 -1.40 -7.46 2.83
C GLY A 24 -1.88 -8.67 3.64
N GLU A 25 -1.50 -9.88 3.24
CA GLU A 25 -1.89 -11.12 3.93
C GLU A 25 -1.25 -11.20 5.32
N SER A 26 0.04 -10.88 5.43
CA SER A 26 0.73 -10.85 6.74
C SER A 26 0.08 -9.86 7.70
N ALA A 27 -0.33 -8.70 7.21
CA ALA A 27 -1.06 -7.72 8.04
C ALA A 27 -2.42 -8.27 8.47
N ARG A 28 -3.17 -8.89 7.54
CA ARG A 28 -4.46 -9.49 7.82
C ARG A 28 -4.37 -10.55 8.92
N GLU A 29 -3.44 -11.47 8.80
CA GLU A 29 -3.26 -12.57 9.75
C GLU A 29 -2.77 -12.07 11.12
N GLN A 30 -1.71 -11.23 11.14
CA GLN A 30 -1.10 -10.79 12.39
C GLN A 30 -2.02 -9.91 13.25
N PHE A 31 -2.89 -9.12 12.63
CA PHE A 31 -3.76 -8.17 13.35
C PHE A 31 -5.24 -8.57 13.33
N GLY A 32 -5.58 -9.71 12.73
CA GLY A 32 -6.95 -10.21 12.64
C GLY A 32 -7.84 -9.23 11.86
N LEU A 33 -7.34 -8.73 10.71
CA LEU A 33 -8.10 -7.80 9.90
C LEU A 33 -9.18 -8.53 9.10
N ASP A 34 -10.39 -7.98 9.06
CA ASP A 34 -11.53 -8.56 8.34
C ASP A 34 -11.38 -8.43 6.83
N ARG A 35 -10.69 -7.38 6.37
CA ARG A 35 -10.34 -7.16 4.95
C ARG A 35 -9.14 -6.26 4.77
N ILE A 36 -8.56 -6.33 3.57
CA ILE A 36 -7.57 -5.37 3.09
C ILE A 36 -8.12 -4.63 1.87
N ILE A 37 -8.05 -3.30 1.88
CA ILE A 37 -8.40 -2.46 0.74
C ILE A 37 -7.09 -1.99 0.09
N TYR A 38 -6.85 -2.45 -1.14
CA TYR A 38 -5.76 -1.93 -1.98
C TYR A 38 -6.22 -0.65 -2.68
N ILE A 39 -5.43 0.41 -2.57
CA ILE A 39 -5.77 1.72 -3.16
C ILE A 39 -4.63 2.17 -4.06
N PRO A 40 -4.75 1.95 -5.39
CA PRO A 40 -3.80 2.55 -6.34
C PRO A 40 -3.89 4.07 -6.27
N ASN A 41 -2.73 4.72 -6.04
CA ASN A 41 -2.69 6.16 -5.83
C ASN A 41 -2.91 6.96 -7.13
N ASN A 42 -3.43 8.18 -6.96
CA ASN A 42 -3.37 9.20 -7.99
C ASN A 42 -2.00 9.90 -7.93
N LEU A 43 -1.38 10.07 -9.09
CA LEU A 43 -0.03 10.62 -9.22
C LEU A 43 0.01 12.14 -9.45
N ALA A 44 -1.13 12.83 -9.38
CA ALA A 44 -1.21 14.27 -9.65
C ALA A 44 -0.23 15.11 -8.80
N HIS A 45 0.07 14.67 -7.58
CA HIS A 45 1.06 15.31 -6.69
C HIS A 45 2.50 14.80 -6.89
N MET A 46 2.75 13.96 -7.88
CA MET A 46 4.08 13.37 -8.15
C MET A 46 4.55 13.67 -9.59
N PRO A 47 4.76 14.93 -9.97
CA PRO A 47 5.00 15.34 -11.36
C PRO A 47 6.25 14.69 -12.00
N ASN A 48 7.19 14.20 -11.20
CA ASN A 48 8.41 13.56 -11.68
C ASN A 48 8.22 12.07 -12.06
N ARG A 49 7.01 11.52 -12.00
CA ARG A 49 6.70 10.14 -12.37
C ARG A 49 5.99 10.05 -13.71
N THR A 50 6.63 10.51 -14.77
CA THR A 50 6.05 10.58 -16.12
C THR A 50 5.91 9.23 -16.84
N GLU A 51 6.61 8.19 -16.39
CA GLU A 51 6.62 6.85 -17.04
C GLU A 51 5.72 5.83 -16.32
N VAL A 52 4.72 6.28 -15.56
CA VAL A 52 3.83 5.37 -14.81
C VAL A 52 2.57 5.07 -15.62
N SER A 53 2.15 3.81 -15.62
CA SER A 53 0.91 3.37 -16.26
C SER A 53 -0.29 4.14 -15.71
N SER A 54 -1.32 4.33 -16.55
CA SER A 54 -2.55 5.03 -16.14
C SER A 54 -3.18 4.40 -14.89
N GLY A 55 -3.92 5.19 -14.11
CA GLY A 55 -4.64 4.71 -12.94
C GLY A 55 -5.53 3.52 -13.24
N ASP A 56 -6.21 3.53 -14.41
CA ASP A 56 -7.09 2.43 -14.84
C ASP A 56 -6.33 1.12 -15.07
N ILE A 57 -5.17 1.20 -15.72
CA ILE A 57 -4.31 0.02 -15.94
C ILE A 57 -3.84 -0.55 -14.61
N ARG A 58 -3.37 0.29 -13.70
CA ARG A 58 -2.88 -0.12 -12.37
C ARG A 58 -4.01 -0.71 -11.52
N TYR A 59 -5.19 -0.11 -11.54
CA TYR A 59 -6.38 -0.64 -10.88
C TYR A 59 -6.77 -2.01 -11.42
N GLN A 60 -6.79 -2.20 -12.74
CA GLN A 60 -7.09 -3.50 -13.34
C GLN A 60 -6.08 -4.57 -12.90
N MET A 61 -4.77 -4.27 -12.91
CA MET A 61 -3.73 -5.19 -12.44
C MET A 61 -3.94 -5.56 -10.96
N VAL A 62 -4.24 -4.58 -10.08
CA VAL A 62 -4.53 -4.86 -8.67
C VAL A 62 -5.76 -5.75 -8.53
N LYS A 63 -6.87 -5.43 -9.22
CA LYS A 63 -8.10 -6.20 -9.18
C LYS A 63 -7.89 -7.66 -9.63
N MET A 64 -7.09 -7.87 -10.67
CA MET A 64 -6.71 -9.23 -11.11
C MET A 64 -5.87 -9.93 -10.06
N ALA A 65 -4.83 -9.26 -9.54
CA ALA A 65 -3.89 -9.85 -8.59
C ALA A 65 -4.52 -10.36 -7.30
N ILE A 66 -5.64 -9.76 -6.89
CA ILE A 66 -6.32 -10.09 -5.62
C ILE A 66 -7.61 -10.90 -5.81
N SER A 67 -7.92 -11.33 -7.04
CA SER A 67 -9.23 -11.89 -7.38
C SER A 67 -9.55 -13.22 -6.71
N ASP A 68 -8.55 -13.96 -6.29
CA ASP A 68 -8.65 -15.26 -5.61
C ASP A 68 -8.67 -15.15 -4.08
N ASN A 69 -8.46 -13.96 -3.50
CA ASN A 69 -8.49 -13.76 -2.05
C ASN A 69 -9.78 -13.03 -1.63
N PRO A 70 -10.71 -13.72 -0.91
CA PRO A 70 -12.00 -13.13 -0.52
C PRO A 70 -11.88 -12.00 0.51
N TYR A 71 -10.74 -11.86 1.16
CA TYR A 71 -10.48 -10.79 2.15
C TYR A 71 -9.89 -9.53 1.51
N PHE A 72 -9.54 -9.58 0.22
CA PHE A 72 -8.93 -8.45 -0.46
C PHE A 72 -9.93 -7.73 -1.37
N THR A 73 -9.88 -6.42 -1.36
CA THR A 73 -10.68 -5.57 -2.24
C THR A 73 -9.81 -4.46 -2.83
N CYS A 74 -10.23 -3.89 -3.96
CA CYS A 74 -9.54 -2.77 -4.60
C CYS A 74 -10.48 -1.57 -4.69
N SER A 75 -10.01 -0.38 -4.33
CA SER A 75 -10.77 0.86 -4.40
C SER A 75 -10.18 1.82 -5.44
N ARG A 76 -11.04 2.54 -6.13
CA ARG A 76 -10.68 3.63 -7.05
C ARG A 76 -10.59 5.00 -6.36
N LEU A 77 -10.76 5.03 -5.04
CA LEU A 77 -10.96 6.25 -4.24
C LEU A 77 -9.97 7.39 -4.56
N GLU A 78 -8.72 7.07 -4.85
CA GLU A 78 -7.72 8.08 -5.23
C GLU A 78 -7.67 8.33 -6.74
N ILE A 79 -7.82 7.28 -7.57
CA ILE A 79 -7.76 7.39 -9.03
C ILE A 79 -8.84 8.34 -9.56
N ASP A 80 -10.04 8.29 -9.01
CA ASP A 80 -11.20 9.05 -9.48
C ASP A 80 -11.17 10.53 -9.03
N LYS A 81 -10.18 10.94 -8.23
CA LYS A 81 -10.00 12.33 -7.82
C LYS A 81 -9.03 13.06 -8.76
N PRO A 82 -9.48 14.08 -9.49
CA PRO A 82 -8.66 14.74 -10.51
C PRO A 82 -7.46 15.52 -9.94
N GLU A 83 -7.60 16.06 -8.74
CA GLU A 83 -6.56 16.91 -8.09
C GLU A 83 -5.52 16.10 -7.31
N GLY A 84 -5.63 14.76 -7.33
CA GLY A 84 -4.85 13.89 -6.45
C GLY A 84 -5.34 13.94 -5.00
N THR A 85 -4.75 13.09 -4.18
CA THR A 85 -5.13 12.96 -2.76
C THR A 85 -3.89 12.78 -1.90
N TYR A 86 -3.95 13.33 -0.70
CA TYR A 86 -3.01 12.96 0.36
C TYR A 86 -3.59 11.81 1.19
N THR A 87 -2.72 11.04 1.81
CA THR A 87 -3.12 9.90 2.66
C THR A 87 -4.11 10.31 3.75
N TYR A 88 -3.97 11.52 4.30
CA TYR A 88 -4.93 12.05 5.28
C TYR A 88 -6.36 12.11 4.69
N ASP A 89 -6.52 12.66 3.49
CA ASP A 89 -7.83 12.80 2.84
C ASP A 89 -8.43 11.43 2.53
N THR A 90 -7.61 10.50 2.07
CA THR A 90 -8.01 9.10 1.83
C THR A 90 -8.55 8.45 3.10
N ILE A 91 -7.87 8.62 4.23
CA ILE A 91 -8.34 8.08 5.53
C ILE A 91 -9.65 8.75 5.98
N GLN A 92 -9.82 10.07 5.78
CA GLN A 92 -11.08 10.72 6.13
C GLN A 92 -12.25 10.21 5.29
N ASP A 93 -12.07 10.03 3.99
CA ASP A 93 -13.10 9.46 3.12
C ASP A 93 -13.47 8.03 3.54
N LEU A 94 -12.47 7.21 3.85
CA LEU A 94 -12.71 5.85 4.32
C LEU A 94 -13.47 5.81 5.65
N LYS A 95 -13.23 6.76 6.57
CA LYS A 95 -14.03 6.90 7.80
C LYS A 95 -15.49 7.21 7.52
N LEU A 96 -15.76 8.02 6.50
CA LEU A 96 -17.14 8.32 6.08
C LEU A 96 -17.81 7.10 5.42
N MET A 97 -17.04 6.31 4.65
CA MET A 97 -17.53 5.10 3.98
C MET A 97 -17.75 3.91 4.94
N TYR A 98 -16.97 3.86 6.02
CA TYR A 98 -16.96 2.76 7.00
C TYR A 98 -17.13 3.31 8.43
N PRO A 99 -18.28 3.93 8.76
CA PRO A 99 -18.49 4.53 10.06
C PRO A 99 -18.51 3.46 11.17
N GLY A 100 -17.68 3.68 12.20
CA GLY A 100 -17.56 2.74 13.33
C GLY A 100 -16.56 1.60 13.13
N ASP A 101 -15.97 1.45 11.94
CA ASP A 101 -14.91 0.47 11.71
C ASP A 101 -13.52 1.03 12.10
N GLU A 102 -12.60 0.17 12.53
CA GLU A 102 -11.21 0.51 12.80
C GLU A 102 -10.37 0.46 11.53
N LEU A 103 -9.68 1.55 11.22
CA LEU A 103 -8.81 1.64 10.04
C LEU A 103 -7.34 1.40 10.42
N TYR A 104 -6.68 0.51 9.68
CA TYR A 104 -5.28 0.13 9.84
C TYR A 104 -4.50 0.50 8.58
N LEU A 105 -3.73 1.58 8.63
CA LEU A 105 -2.90 2.04 7.50
C LEU A 105 -1.59 1.25 7.46
N ILE A 106 -1.36 0.48 6.40
CA ILE A 106 -0.17 -0.35 6.22
C ILE A 106 0.89 0.44 5.46
N LEU A 107 2.04 0.67 6.08
CA LEU A 107 3.14 1.45 5.51
C LEU A 107 4.48 0.71 5.63
N GLY A 108 5.36 0.90 4.66
CA GLY A 108 6.76 0.46 4.80
C GLY A 108 7.50 1.28 5.86
N GLY A 109 8.50 0.69 6.50
CA GLY A 109 9.32 1.33 7.54
C GLY A 109 9.91 2.68 7.10
N ASP A 110 10.37 2.77 5.86
CA ASP A 110 10.91 4.03 5.28
C ASP A 110 9.89 5.17 5.32
N SER A 111 8.62 4.85 5.07
CA SER A 111 7.51 5.83 5.13
C SER A 111 7.28 6.35 6.54
N ILE A 112 7.47 5.50 7.55
CA ILE A 112 7.30 5.88 8.96
C ILE A 112 8.38 6.86 9.41
N ILE A 113 9.60 6.71 8.93
CA ILE A 113 10.71 7.62 9.28
C ILE A 113 10.40 9.07 8.89
N GLY A 114 9.73 9.28 7.75
CA GLY A 114 9.37 10.60 7.23
C GLY A 114 7.90 11.01 7.41
N ILE A 115 7.07 10.24 8.11
CA ILE A 115 5.61 10.45 8.14
C ILE A 115 5.20 11.78 8.76
N ASP A 116 5.99 12.33 9.67
CA ASP A 116 5.76 13.63 10.30
C ASP A 116 5.91 14.83 9.34
N THR A 117 6.47 14.61 8.14
CA THR A 117 6.52 15.62 7.08
C THR A 117 5.32 15.55 6.12
N TRP A 118 4.43 14.58 6.29
CA TRP A 118 3.29 14.41 5.42
C TRP A 118 2.21 15.47 5.65
N TYR A 119 1.41 15.72 4.62
CA TYR A 119 0.27 16.62 4.73
C TYR A 119 -0.65 16.23 5.88
N ARG A 120 -0.87 17.17 6.81
CA ARG A 120 -1.67 16.97 8.03
C ARG A 120 -1.25 15.76 8.85
N ALA A 121 0.06 15.55 9.01
CA ALA A 121 0.62 14.39 9.70
C ALA A 121 0.06 14.20 11.11
N SER A 122 -0.08 15.29 11.89
CA SER A 122 -0.63 15.23 13.26
C SER A 122 -2.03 14.64 13.30
N GLU A 123 -2.88 15.03 12.36
CA GLU A 123 -4.26 14.54 12.27
C GLU A 123 -4.32 13.12 11.69
N LEU A 124 -3.47 12.82 10.70
CA LEU A 124 -3.34 11.46 10.15
C LEU A 124 -2.97 10.46 11.24
N LEU A 125 -1.94 10.77 12.03
CA LEU A 125 -1.42 9.92 13.10
C LEU A 125 -2.44 9.63 14.22
N LYS A 126 -3.44 10.49 14.38
CA LYS A 126 -4.57 10.30 15.31
C LYS A 126 -5.80 9.65 14.67
N SER A 127 -5.79 9.54 13.33
CA SER A 127 -6.98 9.14 12.58
C SER A 127 -7.13 7.65 12.41
N CYS A 128 -6.05 6.89 12.46
CA CYS A 128 -6.04 5.45 12.23
C CYS A 128 -4.88 4.79 12.98
N ILE A 129 -4.95 3.48 13.11
CA ILE A 129 -3.83 2.66 13.57
C ILE A 129 -2.86 2.49 12.40
N ILE A 130 -1.56 2.61 12.64
CA ILE A 130 -0.54 2.44 11.61
C ILE A 130 0.18 1.11 11.80
N LEU A 131 0.27 0.31 10.75
CA LEU A 131 1.08 -0.89 10.71
C LEU A 131 2.38 -0.60 9.98
N ALA A 132 3.48 -0.57 10.73
CA ALA A 132 4.82 -0.30 10.23
C ALA A 132 5.48 -1.60 9.80
N ALA A 133 5.57 -1.86 8.49
CA ALA A 133 6.20 -3.05 7.96
C ALA A 133 7.72 -2.99 8.11
N VAL A 134 8.27 -3.91 8.88
CA VAL A 134 9.72 -4.05 9.14
C VAL A 134 10.33 -4.88 8.02
N ARG A 135 11.31 -4.32 7.32
CA ARG A 135 11.99 -4.99 6.20
C ARG A 135 13.19 -5.83 6.66
N GLU A 136 14.00 -5.32 7.58
CA GLU A 136 15.19 -5.98 8.10
C GLU A 136 15.29 -5.83 9.63
N GLN A 137 15.94 -6.77 10.28
CA GLN A 137 16.15 -6.66 11.73
C GLN A 137 17.00 -5.44 12.10
N ASP A 138 17.89 -5.01 11.21
CA ASP A 138 18.75 -3.86 11.41
C ASP A 138 18.00 -2.52 11.37
N ASP A 139 16.83 -2.46 10.72
CA ASP A 139 15.96 -1.27 10.68
C ASP A 139 15.13 -1.10 11.97
N LEU A 140 14.97 -2.17 12.74
CA LEU A 140 14.13 -2.19 13.96
C LEU A 140 14.48 -1.11 14.99
N PRO A 141 15.76 -0.85 15.36
CA PRO A 141 16.07 0.14 16.38
C PRO A 141 15.68 1.56 15.98
N ALA A 142 15.92 1.95 14.71
CA ALA A 142 15.57 3.28 14.20
C ALA A 142 14.05 3.45 14.11
N LEU A 143 13.35 2.43 13.61
CA LEU A 143 11.91 2.42 13.49
C LEU A 143 11.21 2.43 14.85
N ASP A 144 11.69 1.65 15.82
CA ASP A 144 11.13 1.62 17.17
C ASP A 144 11.36 2.94 17.91
N LYS A 145 12.53 3.58 17.73
CA LYS A 145 12.78 4.92 18.24
C LYS A 145 11.79 5.93 17.66
N LYS A 146 11.62 5.94 16.33
CA LYS A 146 10.69 6.86 15.66
C LYS A 146 9.24 6.62 16.08
N ARG A 147 8.81 5.37 16.19
CA ARG A 147 7.50 4.97 16.68
C ARG A 147 7.20 5.55 18.08
N ARG A 148 8.15 5.40 19.02
CA ARG A 148 8.01 5.94 20.39
C ARG A 148 7.95 7.46 20.41
N GLU A 149 8.75 8.12 19.56
CA GLU A 149 8.73 9.57 19.37
C GLU A 149 7.35 10.05 18.89
N LEU A 150 6.83 9.45 17.81
CA LEU A 150 5.52 9.79 17.25
C LEU A 150 4.37 9.52 18.24
N ALA A 151 4.43 8.42 18.98
CA ALA A 151 3.48 8.12 20.04
C ALA A 151 3.50 9.18 21.15
N LYS A 152 4.69 9.64 21.57
CA LYS A 152 4.85 10.66 22.61
C LYS A 152 4.37 12.05 22.17
N ILE A 153 4.68 12.44 20.92
CA ILE A 153 4.38 13.79 20.41
C ILE A 153 2.92 13.91 19.97
N TYR A 154 2.41 12.89 19.25
CA TYR A 154 1.12 12.96 18.57
C TYR A 154 0.05 12.03 19.16
N GLY A 155 0.41 11.13 20.09
CA GLY A 155 -0.49 10.08 20.59
C GLY A 155 -0.77 8.99 19.52
N ALA A 156 0.15 8.79 18.58
CA ALA A 156 0.00 7.84 17.48
C ALA A 156 0.01 6.38 17.95
N ASP A 157 -0.93 5.56 17.45
CA ASP A 157 -0.89 4.10 17.60
C ASP A 157 -0.17 3.49 16.39
N ILE A 158 1.11 3.16 16.56
CA ILE A 158 1.95 2.53 15.53
C ILE A 158 2.38 1.17 16.02
N ARG A 159 1.99 0.13 15.27
CA ARG A 159 2.29 -1.28 15.59
C ARG A 159 3.26 -1.84 14.56
N LEU A 160 4.21 -2.65 15.00
CA LEU A 160 5.17 -3.29 14.11
C LEU A 160 4.52 -4.49 13.42
N LEU A 161 4.61 -4.52 12.11
CA LEU A 161 4.20 -5.63 11.26
C LEU A 161 5.45 -6.38 10.80
N THR A 162 5.60 -7.62 11.26
CA THR A 162 6.67 -8.51 10.83
C THR A 162 6.18 -9.40 9.68
N PHE A 163 6.95 -9.50 8.61
CA PHE A 163 6.64 -10.39 7.50
C PHE A 163 7.93 -10.87 6.81
N ASN A 164 7.85 -12.03 6.17
CA ASN A 164 8.96 -12.55 5.38
C ASN A 164 9.13 -11.69 4.14
N ARG A 165 10.19 -10.88 4.11
CA ARG A 165 10.47 -9.99 2.99
C ARG A 165 10.67 -10.77 1.70
N MET A 166 10.01 -10.31 0.66
CA MET A 166 10.36 -10.63 -0.72
C MET A 166 11.03 -9.41 -1.32
N ASP A 167 12.27 -9.57 -1.80
CA ASP A 167 13.01 -8.48 -2.43
C ASP A 167 12.58 -8.30 -3.88
N ILE A 168 11.36 -7.78 -4.05
CA ILE A 168 10.70 -7.53 -5.33
C ILE A 168 10.29 -6.07 -5.37
N SER A 169 10.59 -5.39 -6.49
CA SER A 169 10.14 -4.02 -6.73
C SER A 169 9.53 -3.84 -8.11
N GLY A 170 8.58 -2.91 -8.23
CA GLY A 170 8.01 -2.54 -9.53
C GLY A 170 9.07 -2.06 -10.51
N THR A 171 10.09 -1.34 -10.04
CA THR A 171 11.22 -0.89 -10.86
C THR A 171 12.00 -2.06 -11.44
N GLU A 172 12.29 -3.08 -10.64
CA GLU A 172 12.96 -4.29 -11.11
C GLU A 172 12.11 -5.02 -12.15
N ILE A 173 10.80 -5.17 -11.91
CA ILE A 173 9.89 -5.82 -12.86
C ILE A 173 9.89 -5.07 -14.20
N ARG A 174 9.73 -3.76 -14.19
CA ARG A 174 9.75 -2.95 -15.43
C ARG A 174 11.09 -3.09 -16.17
N GLN A 175 12.20 -3.07 -15.45
CA GLN A 175 13.53 -3.26 -16.05
C GLN A 175 13.71 -4.66 -16.64
N ARG A 176 13.20 -5.71 -15.99
CA ARG A 176 13.22 -7.08 -16.52
C ARG A 176 12.44 -7.18 -17.83
N VAL A 177 11.24 -6.61 -17.88
CA VAL A 177 10.41 -6.58 -19.09
C VAL A 177 11.15 -5.87 -20.23
N LYS A 178 11.66 -4.66 -19.96
CA LYS A 178 12.41 -3.84 -20.95
C LYS A 178 13.62 -4.56 -21.52
N THR A 179 14.24 -5.45 -20.73
CA THR A 179 15.42 -6.24 -21.15
C THR A 179 15.09 -7.68 -21.59
N GLY A 180 13.81 -8.02 -21.76
CA GLY A 180 13.37 -9.35 -22.19
C GLY A 180 13.60 -10.47 -21.16
N ARG A 181 13.86 -10.13 -19.88
CA ARG A 181 14.03 -11.12 -18.79
C ARG A 181 12.68 -11.55 -18.23
N SER A 182 12.61 -12.79 -17.74
CA SER A 182 11.40 -13.33 -17.11
C SER A 182 11.03 -12.56 -15.84
N VAL A 183 9.71 -12.37 -15.66
CA VAL A 183 9.07 -11.82 -14.43
C VAL A 183 8.17 -12.84 -13.75
N ARG A 184 8.23 -14.11 -14.19
CA ARG A 184 7.50 -15.22 -13.54
C ARG A 184 7.84 -15.28 -12.06
N TYR A 185 6.83 -15.60 -11.24
CA TYR A 185 6.90 -15.68 -9.78
C TYR A 185 7.15 -14.36 -9.03
N LEU A 186 7.42 -13.27 -9.74
CA LEU A 186 7.53 -11.94 -9.13
C LEU A 186 6.15 -11.29 -8.95
N MET A 187 5.19 -11.64 -9.81
CA MET A 187 3.82 -11.16 -9.78
C MET A 187 2.85 -12.28 -10.25
N PRO A 188 1.53 -12.17 -9.99
CA PRO A 188 0.55 -13.16 -10.44
C PRO A 188 0.55 -13.32 -11.95
N GLU A 189 0.38 -14.57 -12.43
CA GLU A 189 0.46 -14.92 -13.87
C GLU A 189 -0.56 -14.11 -14.70
N GLN A 190 -1.78 -13.94 -14.22
CA GLN A 190 -2.81 -13.13 -14.88
C GLN A 190 -2.40 -11.67 -15.11
N CYS A 191 -1.59 -11.11 -14.20
CA CYS A 191 -1.03 -9.78 -14.36
C CYS A 191 0.09 -9.76 -15.41
N ILE A 192 0.88 -10.84 -15.52
CA ILE A 192 1.90 -11.02 -16.56
C ILE A 192 1.23 -11.06 -17.94
N GLU A 193 0.18 -11.88 -18.09
CA GLU A 193 -0.59 -11.98 -19.34
C GLU A 193 -1.19 -10.64 -19.72
N PHE A 194 -1.85 -9.95 -18.80
CA PHE A 194 -2.42 -8.62 -19.04
C PHE A 194 -1.36 -7.60 -19.47
N MET A 195 -0.22 -7.58 -18.79
CA MET A 195 0.91 -6.72 -19.12
C MET A 195 1.43 -6.99 -20.53
N CYS A 196 1.55 -8.27 -20.94
CA CYS A 196 1.96 -8.67 -22.27
C CYS A 196 0.97 -8.23 -23.35
N ILE A 197 -0.35 -8.46 -23.14
CA ILE A 197 -1.42 -8.08 -24.06
C ILE A 197 -1.46 -6.56 -24.26
N LYS A 198 -1.26 -5.78 -23.20
CA LYS A 198 -1.24 -4.31 -23.23
C LYS A 198 0.08 -3.71 -23.70
N GLY A 199 1.12 -4.53 -23.89
CA GLY A 199 2.46 -4.06 -24.30
C GLY A 199 3.12 -3.13 -23.28
N LEU A 200 2.84 -3.32 -21.97
CA LEU A 200 3.36 -2.45 -20.92
C LEU A 200 4.87 -2.66 -20.70
N TYR A 201 5.56 -1.58 -20.36
CA TYR A 201 6.97 -1.56 -19.93
C TYR A 201 7.98 -2.05 -20.97
N ARG A 202 7.65 -2.01 -22.27
CA ARG A 202 8.54 -2.41 -23.38
C ARG A 202 9.39 -1.24 -23.86
#